data_1c86a054553d935be9f58a9f21d15667
#
_entry.id   1c86a054553d935be9f58a9f21d15667
#
_cell.length_a   1.000
_cell.length_b   1.000
_cell.length_c   1.000
_cell.angle_alpha   90.00
_cell.angle_beta   90.00
_cell.angle_gamma   90.00
#
_symmetry.space_group_name_H-M   'P 1'
#
loop_
_entity.id
_entity.type
_entity.pdbx_description
1 polymer ?
#
loop_
_entity_poly.entity_id
_entity_poly.type
_entity_poly.pdbx_seq_one_letter_code
_entity_poly.pdbx_strand_id
1 'polypeptide(L)'
;GLDEAALRAALAEFDADTAEARLQGLAQEDEALDHAAQETFAEQDRALRRRAELEQGVGAEVAAQQRRNAEAELVETAREWAVRKIGALMIGAAVERHRASQEDPLLARAGGLFAMLTGGAYDGVVQEFDDGDTPRLVGRRPDGRTIPIQGMSEGTRDQLYLALRLAYLDAYADRAEPAPFVVDDIFASFDEARTAHGLRALAAIADRVQMVVFTHHQHVADAAARELGDEAAVISLG
;
A
#
# COMPACT_ATOMS: atom_id res chain seq x y z
N GLY A 1 -19.53 3.28 29.12
CA GLY A 1 -18.45 2.34 29.15
C GLY A 1 -18.73 1.23 28.15
N LEU A 2 -17.73 0.84 27.39
CA LEU A 2 -17.87 -0.31 26.49
C LEU A 2 -18.03 -1.57 27.32
N ASP A 3 -19.01 -2.41 26.99
CA ASP A 3 -19.21 -3.74 27.59
C ASP A 3 -18.01 -4.65 27.22
N GLU A 4 -17.67 -5.58 28.10
CA GLU A 4 -16.53 -6.51 27.92
C GLU A 4 -16.64 -7.30 26.60
N ALA A 5 -17.85 -7.65 26.19
CA ALA A 5 -18.13 -8.33 24.94
C ALA A 5 -17.83 -7.43 23.72
N ALA A 6 -18.19 -6.15 23.77
CA ALA A 6 -17.89 -5.17 22.74
C ALA A 6 -16.39 -4.86 22.65
N LEU A 7 -15.68 -4.86 23.79
CA LEU A 7 -14.23 -4.68 23.83
C LEU A 7 -13.50 -5.89 23.21
N ARG A 8 -13.95 -7.10 23.49
CA ARG A 8 -13.38 -8.31 22.89
C ARG A 8 -13.62 -8.40 21.38
N ALA A 9 -14.81 -7.98 20.92
CA ALA A 9 -15.11 -7.91 19.49
C ALA A 9 -14.22 -6.88 18.77
N ALA A 10 -14.07 -5.70 19.37
CA ALA A 10 -13.20 -4.65 18.82
C ALA A 10 -11.71 -5.07 18.79
N LEU A 11 -11.25 -5.82 19.81
CA LEU A 11 -9.88 -6.36 19.84
C LEU A 11 -9.66 -7.50 18.84
N ALA A 12 -10.69 -8.28 18.52
CA ALA A 12 -10.60 -9.36 17.53
C ALA A 12 -10.50 -8.84 16.09
N GLU A 13 -11.02 -7.64 15.82
CA GLU A 13 -10.92 -6.96 14.54
C GLU A 13 -9.75 -5.97 14.47
N PHE A 14 -9.03 -5.77 15.59
CA PHE A 14 -7.93 -4.81 15.66
C PHE A 14 -6.68 -5.34 14.97
N ASP A 15 -6.30 -4.67 13.90
CA ASP A 15 -5.06 -4.91 13.17
C ASP A 15 -4.10 -3.74 13.43
N ALA A 16 -3.03 -4.02 14.16
CA ALA A 16 -2.06 -3.02 14.60
C ALA A 16 -1.35 -2.34 13.40
N ASP A 17 -0.99 -3.11 12.38
CA ASP A 17 -0.31 -2.59 11.16
C ASP A 17 -1.20 -1.57 10.43
N THR A 18 -2.49 -1.91 10.31
CA THR A 18 -3.48 -1.02 9.68
C THR A 18 -3.79 0.22 10.53
N ALA A 19 -3.84 0.06 11.85
CA ALA A 19 -4.14 1.17 12.76
C ALA A 19 -3.01 2.20 12.77
N GLU A 20 -1.75 1.76 12.78
CA GLU A 20 -0.58 2.64 12.76
C GLU A 20 -0.46 3.41 11.44
N ALA A 21 -0.62 2.71 10.30
CA ALA A 21 -0.63 3.36 8.99
C ALA A 21 -1.76 4.39 8.85
N ARG A 22 -2.94 4.08 9.40
CA ARG A 22 -4.07 5.02 9.40
C ARG A 22 -3.84 6.22 10.30
N LEU A 23 -3.23 6.04 11.47
CA LEU A 23 -2.87 7.15 12.36
C LEU A 23 -1.84 8.09 11.71
N GLN A 24 -0.83 7.55 11.05
CA GLN A 24 0.16 8.35 10.31
C GLN A 24 -0.48 9.13 9.15
N GLY A 25 -1.37 8.47 8.40
CA GLY A 25 -2.12 9.13 7.31
C GLY A 25 -3.01 10.27 7.83
N LEU A 26 -3.76 10.04 8.90
CA LEU A 26 -4.61 11.07 9.52
C LEU A 26 -3.80 12.24 10.09
N ALA A 27 -2.62 11.98 10.68
CA ALA A 27 -1.76 13.04 11.19
C ALA A 27 -1.22 13.93 10.06
N GLN A 28 -0.85 13.35 8.90
CA GLN A 28 -0.42 14.12 7.74
C GLN A 28 -1.57 14.92 7.12
N GLU A 29 -2.77 14.35 7.07
CA GLU A 29 -3.96 15.04 6.58
C GLU A 29 -4.37 16.20 7.50
N ASP A 30 -4.29 16.01 8.82
CA ASP A 30 -4.56 17.04 9.83
C ASP A 30 -3.58 18.22 9.69
N GLU A 31 -2.27 17.95 9.58
CA GLU A 31 -1.25 18.99 9.37
C GLU A 31 -1.47 19.76 8.06
N ALA A 32 -1.82 19.05 6.97
CA ALA A 32 -2.12 19.67 5.68
C ALA A 32 -3.38 20.54 5.73
N LEU A 33 -4.42 20.09 6.45
CA LEU A 33 -5.66 20.85 6.66
C LEU A 33 -5.43 22.09 7.53
N ASP A 34 -4.64 21.98 8.59
CA ASP A 34 -4.27 23.11 9.45
C ASP A 34 -3.50 24.19 8.66
N HIS A 35 -2.53 23.78 7.83
CA HIS A 35 -1.80 24.69 6.95
C HIS A 35 -2.74 25.40 5.96
N ALA A 36 -3.60 24.65 5.29
CA ALA A 36 -4.58 25.20 4.34
C ALA A 36 -5.58 26.14 5.04
N ALA A 37 -6.01 25.82 6.26
CA ALA A 37 -6.87 26.68 7.05
C ALA A 37 -6.19 28.01 7.42
N GLN A 38 -4.91 27.96 7.86
CA GLN A 38 -4.14 29.17 8.19
C GLN A 38 -3.95 30.08 6.96
N GLU A 39 -3.64 29.51 5.80
CA GLU A 39 -3.52 30.27 4.55
C GLU A 39 -4.84 30.96 4.18
N THR A 40 -5.96 30.22 4.26
CA THR A 40 -7.29 30.73 3.97
C THR A 40 -7.69 31.88 4.90
N PHE A 41 -7.42 31.75 6.21
CA PHE A 41 -7.66 32.81 7.18
C PHE A 41 -6.82 34.06 6.90
N ALA A 42 -5.55 33.88 6.54
CA ALA A 42 -4.68 35.01 6.20
C ALA A 42 -5.13 35.74 4.90
N GLU A 43 -5.67 35.01 3.94
CA GLU A 43 -6.25 35.60 2.72
C GLU A 43 -7.55 36.36 3.00
N GLN A 44 -8.41 35.79 3.84
CA GLN A 44 -9.66 36.44 4.26
C GLN A 44 -9.38 37.75 5.01
N ASP A 45 -8.43 37.75 5.96
CA ASP A 45 -8.07 38.96 6.72
C ASP A 45 -7.49 40.06 5.81
N ARG A 46 -6.64 39.68 4.85
CA ARG A 46 -6.12 40.59 3.83
C ARG A 46 -7.24 41.19 2.96
N ALA A 47 -8.19 40.40 2.55
CA ALA A 47 -9.34 40.82 1.76
C ALA A 47 -10.24 41.78 2.54
N LEU A 48 -10.52 41.51 3.83
CA LEU A 48 -11.33 42.34 4.70
C LEU A 48 -10.65 43.74 4.96
N ARG A 49 -9.34 43.75 5.21
CA ARG A 49 -8.59 45.03 5.37
C ARG A 49 -8.61 45.87 4.10
N ARG A 50 -8.38 45.24 2.96
CA ARG A 50 -8.44 45.90 1.65
C ARG A 50 -9.82 46.49 1.34
N ARG A 51 -10.89 45.75 1.72
CA ARG A 51 -12.27 46.24 1.61
C ARG A 51 -12.49 47.49 2.47
N ALA A 52 -12.02 47.50 3.73
CA ALA A 52 -12.15 48.63 4.63
C ALA A 52 -11.40 49.88 4.12
N GLU A 53 -10.20 49.72 3.56
CA GLU A 53 -9.43 50.81 2.93
C GLU A 53 -10.17 51.40 1.69
N LEU A 54 -10.78 50.57 0.88
CA LEU A 54 -11.54 51.01 -0.29
C LEU A 54 -12.83 51.75 0.08
N GLU A 55 -13.49 51.37 1.17
CA GLU A 55 -14.69 52.03 1.68
C GLU A 55 -14.39 53.45 2.22
N GLN A 56 -13.16 53.73 2.67
CA GLN A 56 -12.75 55.02 3.26
C GLN A 56 -12.18 56.03 2.28
N GLY A 57 -11.72 55.63 1.08
CA GLY A 57 -10.82 56.50 0.31
C GLY A 57 -11.20 56.87 -1.12
N VAL A 58 -12.25 56.32 -1.73
CA VAL A 58 -12.47 56.46 -3.17
C VAL A 58 -13.95 56.70 -3.48
N GLY A 59 -14.21 57.67 -4.37
CA GLY A 59 -15.59 57.94 -4.86
C GLY A 59 -16.26 56.69 -5.43
N ALA A 60 -17.56 56.54 -5.25
CA ALA A 60 -18.33 55.30 -5.55
C ALA A 60 -18.10 54.77 -7.00
N GLU A 61 -17.89 55.67 -7.96
CA GLU A 61 -17.64 55.29 -9.35
C GLU A 61 -16.27 54.61 -9.56
N VAL A 62 -15.22 55.17 -8.92
CA VAL A 62 -13.85 54.61 -8.99
C VAL A 62 -13.80 53.25 -8.28
N ALA A 63 -14.43 53.15 -7.12
CA ALA A 63 -14.55 51.90 -6.40
C ALA A 63 -15.32 50.84 -7.19
N ALA A 64 -16.41 51.21 -7.86
CA ALA A 64 -17.18 50.34 -8.73
C ALA A 64 -16.36 49.86 -9.95
N GLN A 65 -15.54 50.76 -10.53
CA GLN A 65 -14.66 50.39 -11.63
C GLN A 65 -13.54 49.43 -11.18
N GLN A 66 -12.90 49.74 -10.05
CA GLN A 66 -11.86 48.86 -9.49
C GLN A 66 -12.38 47.48 -9.13
N ARG A 67 -13.62 47.42 -8.57
CA ARG A 67 -14.30 46.16 -8.33
C ARG A 67 -14.53 45.38 -9.61
N ARG A 68 -15.05 45.97 -10.67
CA ARG A 68 -15.26 45.31 -11.97
C ARG A 68 -13.94 44.79 -12.56
N ASN A 69 -12.87 45.56 -12.46
CA ASN A 69 -11.55 45.15 -12.93
C ASN A 69 -11.00 43.97 -12.10
N ALA A 70 -11.13 44.00 -10.77
CA ALA A 70 -10.72 42.93 -9.90
C ALA A 70 -11.57 41.63 -10.10
N GLU A 71 -12.88 41.80 -10.32
CA GLU A 71 -13.76 40.66 -10.66
C GLU A 71 -13.35 40.03 -12.01
N ALA A 72 -13.03 40.84 -13.02
CA ALA A 72 -12.57 40.35 -14.32
C ALA A 72 -11.20 39.63 -14.20
N GLU A 73 -10.26 40.18 -13.46
CA GLU A 73 -8.95 39.57 -13.20
C GLU A 73 -9.08 38.25 -12.44
N LEU A 74 -9.96 38.23 -11.43
CA LEU A 74 -10.26 37.02 -10.68
C LEU A 74 -10.84 35.92 -11.57
N VAL A 75 -11.80 36.25 -12.44
CA VAL A 75 -12.38 35.27 -13.37
C VAL A 75 -11.32 34.73 -14.32
N GLU A 76 -10.45 35.58 -14.86
CA GLU A 76 -9.39 35.13 -15.77
C GLU A 76 -8.37 34.25 -15.04
N THR A 77 -7.92 34.68 -13.86
CA THR A 77 -7.00 33.90 -13.01
C THR A 77 -7.61 32.53 -12.62
N ALA A 78 -8.89 32.54 -12.23
CA ALA A 78 -9.60 31.31 -11.91
C ALA A 78 -9.71 30.36 -13.11
N ARG A 79 -9.95 30.93 -14.30
CA ARG A 79 -10.00 30.15 -15.54
C ARG A 79 -8.64 29.54 -15.88
N GLU A 80 -7.58 30.32 -15.82
CA GLU A 80 -6.23 29.80 -16.03
C GLU A 80 -5.86 28.72 -15.02
N TRP A 81 -6.18 28.95 -13.75
CA TRP A 81 -5.96 27.94 -12.70
C TRP A 81 -6.73 26.66 -12.99
N ALA A 82 -8.02 26.78 -13.36
CA ALA A 82 -8.85 25.62 -13.67
C ALA A 82 -8.29 24.82 -14.85
N VAL A 83 -7.86 25.49 -15.92
CA VAL A 83 -7.25 24.83 -17.09
C VAL A 83 -5.96 24.10 -16.68
N ARG A 84 -5.08 24.75 -15.91
CA ARG A 84 -3.84 24.13 -15.41
C ARG A 84 -4.14 22.94 -14.48
N LYS A 85 -5.11 23.10 -13.59
CA LYS A 85 -5.52 22.04 -12.66
C LYS A 85 -6.12 20.83 -13.37
N ILE A 86 -7.01 21.07 -14.33
CA ILE A 86 -7.58 19.99 -15.15
C ILE A 86 -6.48 19.29 -15.97
N GLY A 87 -5.58 20.07 -16.58
CA GLY A 87 -4.42 19.50 -17.29
C GLY A 87 -3.56 18.61 -16.41
N ALA A 88 -3.22 19.08 -15.22
CA ALA A 88 -2.45 18.30 -14.24
C ALA A 88 -3.18 17.01 -13.81
N LEU A 89 -4.50 17.10 -13.55
CA LEU A 89 -5.31 15.93 -13.20
C LEU A 89 -5.39 14.93 -14.36
N MET A 90 -5.55 15.41 -15.60
CA MET A 90 -5.58 14.53 -16.77
C MET A 90 -4.24 13.84 -17.00
N ILE A 91 -3.13 14.56 -16.86
CA ILE A 91 -1.77 13.98 -16.97
C ILE A 91 -1.57 12.97 -15.85
N GLY A 92 -1.88 13.30 -14.59
CA GLY A 92 -1.81 12.38 -13.48
C GLY A 92 -2.62 11.10 -13.72
N ALA A 93 -3.88 11.23 -14.14
CA ALA A 93 -4.72 10.10 -14.46
C ALA A 93 -4.19 9.25 -15.65
N ALA A 94 -3.58 9.88 -16.64
CA ALA A 94 -2.96 9.19 -17.77
C ALA A 94 -1.71 8.42 -17.34
N VAL A 95 -0.87 9.03 -16.50
CA VAL A 95 0.33 8.38 -15.91
C VAL A 95 -0.08 7.19 -15.06
N GLU A 96 -1.06 7.36 -14.16
CA GLU A 96 -1.54 6.27 -13.31
C GLU A 96 -2.16 5.13 -14.15
N ARG A 97 -2.93 5.45 -15.18
CA ARG A 97 -3.47 4.44 -16.09
C ARG A 97 -2.37 3.72 -16.86
N HIS A 98 -1.34 4.43 -17.29
CA HIS A 98 -0.19 3.84 -17.96
C HIS A 98 0.58 2.93 -17.01
N ARG A 99 0.83 3.36 -15.77
CA ARG A 99 1.46 2.56 -14.72
C ARG A 99 0.66 1.30 -14.40
N ALA A 100 -0.66 1.43 -14.21
CA ALA A 100 -1.55 0.29 -13.94
C ALA A 100 -1.62 -0.70 -15.13
N SER A 101 -1.46 -0.21 -16.37
CA SER A 101 -1.42 -1.07 -17.55
C SER A 101 -0.08 -1.81 -17.74
N GLN A 102 0.95 -1.41 -17.00
CA GLN A 102 2.27 -2.04 -16.96
C GLN A 102 2.49 -2.78 -15.64
N GLU A 103 1.49 -3.52 -15.15
CA GLU A 103 1.70 -4.41 -14.02
C GLU A 103 2.89 -5.32 -14.33
N ASP A 104 3.93 -5.23 -13.50
CA ASP A 104 5.09 -6.11 -13.62
C ASP A 104 4.60 -7.56 -13.38
N PRO A 105 4.73 -8.47 -14.37
CA PRO A 105 4.30 -9.85 -14.21
C PRO A 105 4.92 -10.53 -12.99
N LEU A 106 6.09 -10.09 -12.57
CA LEU A 106 6.75 -10.58 -11.36
C LEU A 106 6.01 -10.14 -10.11
N LEU A 107 5.55 -8.88 -10.06
CA LEU A 107 4.76 -8.38 -8.92
C LEU A 107 3.38 -9.04 -8.86
N ALA A 108 2.76 -9.31 -9.99
CA ALA A 108 1.49 -10.06 -10.03
C ALA A 108 1.64 -11.48 -9.46
N ARG A 109 2.72 -12.19 -9.84
CA ARG A 109 3.06 -13.51 -9.28
C ARG A 109 3.35 -13.44 -7.77
N ALA A 110 4.19 -12.47 -7.38
CA ALA A 110 4.52 -12.24 -5.97
C ALA A 110 3.27 -11.91 -5.14
N GLY A 111 2.34 -11.14 -5.69
CA GLY A 111 1.06 -10.81 -5.06
C GLY A 111 0.20 -12.04 -4.79
N GLY A 112 0.08 -12.95 -5.75
CA GLY A 112 -0.64 -14.21 -5.59
C GLY A 112 -0.02 -15.12 -4.50
N LEU A 113 1.31 -15.23 -4.51
CA LEU A 113 2.04 -15.99 -3.48
C LEU A 113 1.94 -15.33 -2.10
N PHE A 114 1.99 -13.99 -2.04
CA PHE A 114 1.84 -13.25 -0.80
C PHE A 114 0.43 -13.37 -0.22
N ALA A 115 -0.61 -13.36 -1.07
CA ALA A 115 -1.98 -13.65 -0.64
C ALA A 115 -2.10 -15.04 -0.02
N MET A 116 -1.47 -16.05 -0.63
CA MET A 116 -1.43 -17.41 -0.12
C MET A 116 -0.70 -17.49 1.22
N LEU A 117 0.51 -16.92 1.31
CA LEU A 117 1.35 -16.92 2.51
C LEU A 117 0.69 -16.23 3.70
N THR A 118 -0.09 -15.17 3.45
CA THR A 118 -0.77 -14.39 4.50
C THR A 118 -2.18 -14.88 4.80
N GLY A 119 -2.61 -16.00 4.18
CA GLY A 119 -3.97 -16.52 4.36
C GLY A 119 -5.07 -15.56 3.90
N GLY A 120 -4.77 -14.70 2.91
CA GLY A 120 -5.69 -13.70 2.38
C GLY A 120 -5.72 -12.39 3.17
N ALA A 121 -4.88 -12.20 4.18
CA ALA A 121 -4.77 -10.90 4.87
C ALA A 121 -4.29 -9.79 3.92
N TYR A 122 -3.55 -10.15 2.89
CA TYR A 122 -3.20 -9.31 1.74
C TYR A 122 -3.67 -10.02 0.46
N ASP A 123 -4.10 -9.26 -0.53
CA ASP A 123 -4.54 -9.78 -1.83
C ASP A 123 -3.56 -9.49 -2.96
N GLY A 124 -2.48 -8.74 -2.67
CA GLY A 124 -1.47 -8.43 -3.66
C GLY A 124 -0.28 -7.66 -3.14
N VAL A 125 0.69 -7.51 -4.02
CA VAL A 125 1.85 -6.61 -3.88
C VAL A 125 1.81 -5.67 -5.07
N VAL A 126 1.85 -4.37 -4.81
CA VAL A 126 1.80 -3.35 -5.85
C VAL A 126 2.93 -2.36 -5.68
N GLN A 127 3.26 -1.66 -6.77
CA GLN A 127 4.21 -0.57 -6.75
C GLN A 127 3.44 0.74 -6.64
N GLU A 128 3.74 1.53 -5.64
CA GLU A 128 3.30 2.91 -5.51
C GLU A 128 4.48 3.85 -5.70
N PHE A 129 4.18 5.12 -5.94
CA PHE A 129 5.20 6.17 -6.09
C PHE A 129 4.94 7.23 -5.02
N ASP A 130 6.00 7.66 -4.34
CA ASP A 130 5.90 8.77 -3.39
C ASP A 130 5.84 10.13 -4.11
N ASP A 131 5.73 11.21 -3.34
CA ASP A 131 5.67 12.58 -3.86
C ASP A 131 6.93 12.98 -4.67
N GLY A 132 8.04 12.26 -4.49
CA GLY A 132 9.29 12.40 -5.23
C GLY A 132 9.40 11.47 -6.44
N ASP A 133 8.31 10.81 -6.86
CA ASP A 133 8.27 9.82 -7.96
C ASP A 133 9.19 8.61 -7.72
N THR A 134 9.50 8.32 -6.45
CA THR A 134 10.31 7.16 -6.07
C THR A 134 9.42 5.93 -5.92
N PRO A 135 9.72 4.82 -6.62
CA PRO A 135 8.91 3.62 -6.53
C PRO A 135 9.06 2.95 -5.16
N ARG A 136 7.94 2.56 -4.57
CA ARG A 136 7.87 1.80 -3.33
C ARG A 136 6.99 0.58 -3.50
N LEU A 137 7.38 -0.54 -2.91
CA LEU A 137 6.53 -1.72 -2.82
C LEU A 137 5.64 -1.60 -1.59
N VAL A 138 4.36 -1.89 -1.80
CA VAL A 138 3.34 -1.92 -0.75
C VAL A 138 2.51 -3.18 -0.86
N GLY A 139 2.05 -3.69 0.27
CA GLY A 139 1.09 -4.78 0.29
C GLY A 139 -0.33 -4.23 0.17
N ARG A 140 -1.13 -4.75 -0.74
CA ARG A 140 -2.54 -4.39 -0.88
C ARG A 140 -3.40 -5.35 -0.07
N ARG A 141 -4.36 -4.80 0.67
CA ARG A 141 -5.37 -5.55 1.40
C ARG A 141 -6.64 -5.76 0.57
N PRO A 142 -7.49 -6.76 0.90
CA PRO A 142 -8.74 -7.03 0.19
C PRO A 142 -9.73 -5.85 0.17
N ASP A 143 -9.63 -4.93 1.12
CA ASP A 143 -10.43 -3.70 1.17
C ASP A 143 -9.86 -2.55 0.31
N GLY A 144 -8.77 -2.82 -0.42
CA GLY A 144 -8.10 -1.86 -1.29
C GLY A 144 -7.08 -0.95 -0.60
N ARG A 145 -6.94 -1.02 0.74
CA ARG A 145 -5.90 -0.26 1.44
C ARG A 145 -4.52 -0.82 1.15
N THR A 146 -3.54 0.06 1.07
CA THR A 146 -2.14 -0.30 0.89
C THR A 146 -1.35 -0.07 2.18
N ILE A 147 -0.45 -0.98 2.47
CA ILE A 147 0.40 -0.95 3.67
C ILE A 147 1.85 -0.94 3.20
N PRO A 148 2.63 0.09 3.53
CA PRO A 148 4.06 0.13 3.23
C PRO A 148 4.80 -0.97 4.01
N ILE A 149 5.93 -1.43 3.46
CA ILE A 149 6.71 -2.53 4.08
C ILE A 149 7.09 -2.19 5.53
N GLN A 150 7.39 -0.92 5.82
CA GLN A 150 7.74 -0.46 7.17
C GLN A 150 6.58 -0.56 8.17
N GLY A 151 5.34 -0.50 7.68
CA GLY A 151 4.12 -0.67 8.49
C GLY A 151 3.69 -2.12 8.67
N MET A 152 4.43 -3.08 8.11
CA MET A 152 4.12 -4.51 8.27
C MET A 152 4.84 -5.08 9.49
N SER A 153 4.24 -6.07 10.15
CA SER A 153 4.91 -6.86 11.17
C SER A 153 6.12 -7.61 10.59
N GLU A 154 7.07 -7.99 11.44
CA GLU A 154 8.27 -8.74 11.03
C GLU A 154 7.90 -10.02 10.26
N GLY A 155 6.99 -10.82 10.80
CA GLY A 155 6.55 -12.04 10.13
C GLY A 155 5.81 -11.79 8.81
N THR A 156 5.10 -10.67 8.66
CA THR A 156 4.47 -10.28 7.39
C THR A 156 5.53 -9.87 6.36
N ARG A 157 6.58 -9.18 6.79
CA ARG A 157 7.72 -8.85 5.92
C ARG A 157 8.46 -10.10 5.44
N ASP A 158 8.67 -11.08 6.33
CA ASP A 158 9.30 -12.35 5.97
C ASP A 158 8.48 -13.10 4.94
N GLN A 159 7.15 -13.13 5.09
CA GLN A 159 6.24 -13.69 4.10
C GLN A 159 6.30 -12.95 2.75
N LEU A 160 6.41 -11.61 2.77
CA LEU A 160 6.56 -10.82 1.54
C LEU A 160 7.89 -11.13 0.83
N TYR A 161 8.98 -11.19 1.58
CA TYR A 161 10.28 -11.52 0.98
C TYR A 161 10.32 -12.95 0.43
N LEU A 162 9.66 -13.90 1.09
CA LEU A 162 9.51 -15.25 0.58
C LEU A 162 8.68 -15.24 -0.72
N ALA A 163 7.55 -14.52 -0.76
CA ALA A 163 6.72 -14.40 -1.95
C ALA A 163 7.50 -13.86 -3.16
N LEU A 164 8.31 -12.82 -2.95
CA LEU A 164 9.15 -12.22 -4.00
C LEU A 164 10.19 -13.22 -4.51
N ARG A 165 10.83 -13.99 -3.63
CA ARG A 165 11.81 -15.03 -4.02
C ARG A 165 11.16 -16.14 -4.83
N LEU A 166 10.02 -16.64 -4.38
CA LEU A 166 9.28 -17.70 -5.06
C LEU A 166 8.77 -17.22 -6.43
N ALA A 167 8.26 -15.99 -6.52
CA ALA A 167 7.83 -15.39 -7.78
C ALA A 167 9.00 -15.25 -8.77
N TYR A 168 10.19 -14.87 -8.29
CA TYR A 168 11.38 -14.80 -9.13
C TYR A 168 11.79 -16.18 -9.65
N LEU A 169 11.77 -17.22 -8.81
CA LEU A 169 12.08 -18.59 -9.20
C LEU A 169 11.09 -19.12 -10.24
N ASP A 170 9.80 -18.87 -10.01
CA ASP A 170 8.74 -19.24 -10.94
C ASP A 170 8.89 -18.53 -12.30
N ALA A 171 9.22 -17.23 -12.29
CA ALA A 171 9.49 -16.47 -13.51
C ALA A 171 10.80 -16.91 -14.19
N TYR A 172 11.81 -17.34 -13.42
CA TYR A 172 13.05 -17.87 -13.99
C TYR A 172 12.81 -19.19 -14.72
N ALA A 173 11.96 -20.06 -14.18
CA ALA A 173 11.57 -21.32 -14.80
C ALA A 173 10.85 -21.16 -16.15
N ASP A 174 10.35 -19.96 -16.51
CA ASP A 174 9.84 -19.68 -17.85
C ASP A 174 10.94 -19.59 -18.91
N ARG A 175 12.18 -19.38 -18.49
CA ARG A 175 13.30 -19.02 -19.39
C ARG A 175 14.42 -20.05 -19.41
N ALA A 176 14.58 -20.78 -18.30
CA ALA A 176 15.67 -21.74 -18.13
C ALA A 176 15.26 -22.81 -17.12
N GLU A 177 15.94 -23.96 -17.16
CA GLU A 177 15.80 -25.00 -16.14
C GLU A 177 16.30 -24.46 -14.79
N PRO A 178 15.44 -24.36 -13.77
CA PRO A 178 15.85 -23.83 -12.47
C PRO A 178 16.66 -24.83 -11.67
N ALA A 179 17.62 -24.34 -10.90
CA ALA A 179 18.26 -25.12 -9.85
C ALA A 179 17.25 -25.42 -8.72
N PRO A 180 17.46 -26.49 -7.96
CA PRO A 180 16.64 -26.76 -6.77
C PRO A 180 16.68 -25.58 -5.80
N PHE A 181 15.51 -25.23 -5.26
CA PHE A 181 15.40 -24.22 -4.21
C PHE A 181 15.58 -24.90 -2.85
N VAL A 182 16.73 -24.70 -2.25
CA VAL A 182 17.10 -25.30 -0.97
C VAL A 182 16.96 -24.26 0.13
N VAL A 183 16.21 -24.58 1.16
CA VAL A 183 15.95 -23.71 2.32
C VAL A 183 16.20 -24.48 3.62
N ASP A 184 16.71 -23.77 4.62
CA ASP A 184 16.98 -24.28 5.94
C ASP A 184 16.19 -23.48 6.98
N ASP A 185 15.37 -24.17 7.77
CA ASP A 185 14.52 -23.66 8.84
C ASP A 185 13.72 -22.39 8.49
N ILE A 186 13.27 -22.27 7.25
CA ILE A 186 12.54 -21.08 6.74
C ILE A 186 11.26 -20.79 7.52
N PHE A 187 10.69 -21.77 8.22
CA PHE A 187 9.47 -21.65 9.01
C PHE A 187 9.71 -21.53 10.51
N ALA A 188 10.95 -21.38 10.97
CA ALA A 188 11.28 -21.35 12.40
C ALA A 188 10.54 -20.25 13.18
N SER A 189 10.24 -19.11 12.53
CA SER A 189 9.50 -17.99 13.12
C SER A 189 7.99 -18.01 12.85
N PHE A 190 7.49 -19.05 12.14
CA PHE A 190 6.10 -19.12 11.72
C PHE A 190 5.26 -19.91 12.75
N ASP A 191 4.06 -19.44 13.01
CA ASP A 191 3.03 -20.21 13.69
C ASP A 191 2.50 -21.35 12.78
N GLU A 192 1.67 -22.23 13.35
CA GLU A 192 1.16 -23.39 12.63
C GLU A 192 0.36 -23.00 11.36
N ALA A 193 -0.46 -21.96 11.43
CA ALA A 193 -1.24 -21.50 10.28
C ALA A 193 -0.34 -20.92 9.17
N ARG A 194 0.64 -20.10 9.54
CA ARG A 194 1.61 -19.55 8.59
C ARG A 194 2.49 -20.63 7.98
N THR A 195 2.89 -21.64 8.77
CA THR A 195 3.63 -22.79 8.26
C THR A 195 2.83 -23.55 7.20
N ALA A 196 1.55 -23.82 7.46
CA ALA A 196 0.66 -24.45 6.48
C ALA A 196 0.53 -23.63 5.19
N HIS A 197 0.35 -22.30 5.31
CA HIS A 197 0.31 -21.41 4.16
C HIS A 197 1.64 -21.39 3.40
N GLY A 198 2.76 -21.40 4.12
CA GLY A 198 4.11 -21.44 3.56
C GLY A 198 4.35 -22.71 2.75
N LEU A 199 3.99 -23.87 3.30
CA LEU A 199 4.09 -25.14 2.62
C LEU A 199 3.26 -25.19 1.33
N ARG A 200 2.02 -24.70 1.37
CA ARG A 200 1.18 -24.59 0.17
C ARG A 200 1.76 -23.65 -0.89
N ALA A 201 2.37 -22.54 -0.47
CA ALA A 201 3.03 -21.61 -1.38
C ALA A 201 4.26 -22.22 -2.06
N LEU A 202 5.05 -23.06 -1.33
CA LEU A 202 6.13 -23.83 -1.93
C LEU A 202 5.58 -24.88 -2.92
N ALA A 203 4.55 -25.60 -2.54
CA ALA A 203 3.92 -26.59 -3.40
C ALA A 203 3.35 -25.99 -4.69
N ALA A 204 2.81 -24.78 -4.64
CA ALA A 204 2.23 -24.09 -5.81
C ALA A 204 3.20 -23.90 -6.99
N ILE A 205 4.51 -23.96 -6.76
CA ILE A 205 5.53 -23.89 -7.83
C ILE A 205 6.41 -25.13 -7.91
N ALA A 206 6.11 -26.17 -7.13
CA ALA A 206 6.93 -27.39 -7.04
C ALA A 206 6.95 -28.19 -8.35
N ASP A 207 5.93 -28.09 -9.18
CA ASP A 207 5.90 -28.71 -10.52
C ASP A 207 6.97 -28.14 -11.46
N ARG A 208 7.47 -26.94 -11.15
CA ARG A 208 8.41 -26.19 -11.99
C ARG A 208 9.79 -26.06 -11.37
N VAL A 209 9.87 -26.01 -10.05
CA VAL A 209 11.10 -25.82 -9.30
C VAL A 209 11.15 -26.85 -8.19
N GLN A 210 12.19 -27.70 -8.15
CA GLN A 210 12.36 -28.65 -7.07
C GLN A 210 12.54 -27.92 -5.73
N MET A 211 11.66 -28.21 -4.76
CA MET A 211 11.74 -27.64 -3.41
C MET A 211 12.41 -28.60 -2.45
N VAL A 212 13.42 -28.17 -1.73
CA VAL A 212 14.10 -28.94 -0.69
C VAL A 212 14.11 -28.11 0.59
N VAL A 213 13.40 -28.58 1.60
CA VAL A 213 13.29 -27.90 2.90
C VAL A 213 13.98 -28.73 3.95
N PHE A 214 15.03 -28.18 4.55
CA PHE A 214 15.63 -28.72 5.75
C PHE A 214 14.99 -28.09 6.98
N THR A 215 14.68 -28.90 7.98
CA THR A 215 14.17 -28.41 9.26
C THR A 215 14.51 -29.39 10.38
N HIS A 216 14.77 -28.86 11.57
CA HIS A 216 14.87 -29.63 12.77
C HIS A 216 13.59 -29.61 13.62
N HIS A 217 12.55 -28.94 13.13
CA HIS A 217 11.27 -28.81 13.79
C HIS A 217 10.28 -29.90 13.33
N GLN A 218 9.98 -30.85 14.22
CA GLN A 218 9.05 -31.96 13.91
C GLN A 218 7.68 -31.44 13.47
N HIS A 219 7.17 -30.36 14.05
CA HIS A 219 5.86 -29.79 13.68
C HIS A 219 5.78 -29.33 12.22
N VAL A 220 6.92 -28.92 11.62
CA VAL A 220 6.97 -28.55 10.19
C VAL A 220 6.83 -29.80 9.31
N ALA A 221 7.50 -30.90 9.67
CA ALA A 221 7.39 -32.17 8.97
C ALA A 221 5.96 -32.74 9.07
N ASP A 222 5.35 -32.68 10.26
CA ASP A 222 3.98 -33.11 10.50
C ASP A 222 2.98 -32.24 9.71
N ALA A 223 3.21 -30.93 9.63
CA ALA A 223 2.43 -30.02 8.83
C ALA A 223 2.55 -30.34 7.32
N ALA A 224 3.76 -30.62 6.84
CA ALA A 224 4.00 -30.99 5.44
C ALA A 224 3.22 -32.28 5.07
N ALA A 225 3.31 -33.30 5.91
CA ALA A 225 2.58 -34.55 5.70
C ALA A 225 1.04 -34.33 5.70
N ARG A 226 0.54 -33.46 6.57
CA ARG A 226 -0.91 -33.17 6.68
C ARG A 226 -1.42 -32.31 5.53
N GLU A 227 -0.66 -31.27 5.13
CA GLU A 227 -1.10 -30.28 4.15
C GLU A 227 -0.85 -30.70 2.70
N LEU A 228 0.21 -31.46 2.46
CA LEU A 228 0.66 -31.81 1.12
C LEU A 228 0.48 -33.30 0.79
N GLY A 229 0.35 -34.15 1.82
CA GLY A 229 0.16 -35.59 1.61
C GLY A 229 1.26 -36.19 0.72
N ASP A 230 0.86 -36.85 -0.36
CA ASP A 230 1.77 -37.49 -1.31
C ASP A 230 2.59 -36.53 -2.18
N GLU A 231 2.27 -35.22 -2.17
CA GLU A 231 3.02 -34.21 -2.92
C GLU A 231 4.37 -33.87 -2.24
N ALA A 232 4.56 -34.27 -0.97
CA ALA A 232 5.80 -34.01 -0.22
C ALA A 232 6.37 -35.31 0.36
N ALA A 233 7.64 -35.59 0.03
CA ALA A 233 8.39 -36.68 0.66
C ALA A 233 9.10 -36.17 1.92
N VAL A 234 8.77 -36.71 3.09
CA VAL A 234 9.45 -36.43 4.36
C VAL A 234 10.53 -37.49 4.59
N ILE A 235 11.79 -37.05 4.66
CA ILE A 235 12.97 -37.91 4.85
C ILE A 235 13.64 -37.53 6.17
N SER A 236 13.74 -38.50 7.09
CA SER A 236 14.51 -38.31 8.32
C SER A 236 15.97 -38.60 8.05
N LEU A 237 16.85 -37.70 8.46
CA LEU A 237 18.30 -37.82 8.28
C LEU A 237 19.01 -38.47 9.47
N GLY A 238 18.28 -38.90 10.50
CA GLY A 238 18.84 -39.59 11.69
C GLY A 238 19.09 -38.69 12.87
#